data_d22f751981b1fa230e452d3b3a0c5d84
#
_entry.id   d22f751981b1fa230e452d3b3a0c5d84
#
_cell.length_a   1.000
_cell.length_b   1.000
_cell.length_c   1.000
_cell.angle_alpha   90.00
_cell.angle_beta   90.00
_cell.angle_gamma   90.00
#
_symmetry.space_group_name_H-M   'P 1'
#
loop_
_entity.id
_entity.type
_entity.pdbx_description
1 polymer ?
#
loop_
_entity_poly.entity_id
_entity_poly.type
_entity_poly.pdbx_seq_one_letter_code
_entity_poly.pdbx_strand_id
1 'polypeptide(L)'
;REALPDVRLVLAAMGPKMCALAGAEFDGVFFNGMTPAFAAGAREQVEAGAREAGRGTPPVFGYVRTAVGPDAAERLAKEESFYRDLHKGYRDHFDRLGELEGSVGVAAADREETQAKLAAYEGPLDTIVVRGLASATVEAMTAVAAAAAP
;
A
#
# COMPACT_ATOMS: atom_id res chain seq x y z
N ARG A 1 4.09 29.32 -16.11
CA ARG A 1 4.21 27.86 -16.25
C ARG A 1 3.00 27.39 -17.04
N GLU A 2 3.18 26.91 -18.27
CA GLU A 2 2.11 26.25 -18.98
C GLU A 2 1.76 24.96 -18.21
N ALA A 3 0.51 24.83 -17.81
CA ALA A 3 -0.01 23.60 -17.24
C ALA A 3 -0.01 22.51 -18.32
N LEU A 4 0.54 21.36 -18.02
CA LEU A 4 0.43 20.19 -18.90
C LEU A 4 -1.03 19.70 -18.82
N PRO A 5 -1.84 19.84 -19.87
CA PRO A 5 -3.31 19.80 -19.74
C PRO A 5 -3.89 18.44 -19.39
N ASP A 6 -3.11 17.35 -19.51
CA ASP A 6 -3.63 15.97 -19.31
C ASP A 6 -2.77 15.10 -18.37
N VAL A 7 -1.85 15.69 -17.61
CA VAL A 7 -1.02 14.93 -16.66
C VAL A 7 -1.73 14.87 -15.31
N ARG A 8 -2.05 13.65 -14.87
CA ARG A 8 -2.53 13.40 -13.51
C ARG A 8 -1.36 13.19 -12.56
N LEU A 9 -1.42 13.88 -11.42
CA LEU A 9 -0.40 13.80 -10.39
C LEU A 9 -0.89 12.95 -9.22
N VAL A 10 -0.18 11.87 -8.93
CA VAL A 10 -0.43 10.98 -7.79
C VAL A 10 0.65 11.20 -6.75
N LEU A 11 0.27 11.53 -5.52
CA LEU A 11 1.19 11.77 -4.42
C LEU A 11 1.45 10.48 -3.63
N ALA A 12 2.72 10.08 -3.51
CA ALA A 12 3.09 9.04 -2.55
C ALA A 12 3.05 9.60 -1.12
N ALA A 13 2.23 9.01 -0.26
CA ALA A 13 2.00 9.50 1.09
C ALA A 13 2.02 8.36 2.14
N MET A 14 2.62 8.62 3.30
CA MET A 14 2.66 7.71 4.44
C MET A 14 2.31 8.39 5.77
N GLY A 15 2.24 9.69 5.81
CA GLY A 15 1.94 10.44 7.02
C GLY A 15 0.66 11.25 6.89
N PRO A 16 -0.04 11.57 8.00
CA PRO A 16 -1.36 12.19 7.96
C PRO A 16 -1.39 13.53 7.20
N LYS A 17 -0.36 14.37 7.37
CA LYS A 17 -0.26 15.64 6.65
C LYS A 17 -0.12 15.46 5.13
N MET A 18 0.63 14.43 4.70
CA MET A 18 0.79 14.13 3.27
C MET A 18 -0.49 13.52 2.69
N CYS A 19 -1.21 12.70 3.47
CA CYS A 19 -2.50 12.16 3.05
C CYS A 19 -3.54 13.28 2.89
N ALA A 20 -3.64 14.22 3.85
CA ALA A 20 -4.51 15.37 3.72
C ALA A 20 -4.14 16.26 2.53
N LEU A 21 -2.84 16.52 2.31
CA LEU A 21 -2.36 17.26 1.15
C LEU A 21 -2.72 16.56 -0.17
N ALA A 22 -2.61 15.22 -0.22
CA ALA A 22 -3.01 14.47 -1.40
C ALA A 22 -4.48 14.67 -1.73
N GLY A 23 -5.35 14.62 -0.73
CA GLY A 23 -6.78 14.90 -0.87
C GLY A 23 -7.05 16.32 -1.37
N ALA A 24 -6.34 17.30 -0.82
CA ALA A 24 -6.55 18.71 -1.11
C ALA A 24 -6.08 19.12 -2.52
N GLU A 25 -4.96 18.57 -3.03
CA GLU A 25 -4.24 19.16 -4.17
C GLU A 25 -3.95 18.17 -5.31
N PHE A 26 -4.03 16.85 -5.10
CA PHE A 26 -3.56 15.86 -6.08
C PHE A 26 -4.71 15.08 -6.73
N ASP A 27 -4.41 14.43 -7.87
CA ASP A 27 -5.37 13.63 -8.64
C ASP A 27 -5.44 12.17 -8.17
N GLY A 28 -4.61 11.80 -7.21
CA GLY A 28 -4.56 10.49 -6.57
C GLY A 28 -3.58 10.45 -5.42
N VAL A 29 -3.68 9.42 -4.61
CA VAL A 29 -2.71 9.13 -3.55
C VAL A 29 -2.23 7.68 -3.65
N PHE A 30 -0.96 7.46 -3.32
CA PHE A 30 -0.33 6.16 -3.37
C PHE A 30 0.28 5.82 -2.00
N PHE A 31 -0.28 4.81 -1.33
CA PHE A 31 0.21 4.32 -0.05
C PHE A 31 1.25 3.21 -0.23
N ASN A 32 2.22 3.17 0.67
CA ASN A 32 3.26 2.14 0.73
C ASN A 32 3.55 1.76 2.19
N GLY A 33 3.93 0.50 2.41
CA GLY A 33 4.30 0.02 3.74
C GLY A 33 3.15 0.18 4.74
N MET A 34 2.03 -0.50 4.54
CA MET A 34 0.80 -0.30 5.29
C MET A 34 0.18 -1.63 5.72
N THR A 35 -0.53 -1.58 6.83
CA THR A 35 -1.54 -2.58 7.21
C THR A 35 -2.92 -2.15 6.69
N PRO A 36 -3.92 -3.05 6.63
CA PRO A 36 -5.30 -2.66 6.30
C PRO A 36 -5.85 -1.55 7.21
N ALA A 37 -5.59 -1.64 8.51
CA ALA A 37 -6.01 -0.64 9.49
C ALA A 37 -5.38 0.73 9.25
N PHE A 38 -4.08 0.76 8.91
CA PHE A 38 -3.41 2.00 8.52
C PHE A 38 -4.02 2.58 7.25
N ALA A 39 -4.28 1.76 6.23
CA ALA A 39 -4.86 2.22 4.97
C ALA A 39 -6.23 2.87 5.20
N ALA A 40 -7.07 2.30 6.08
CA ALA A 40 -8.35 2.88 6.45
C ALA A 40 -8.20 4.27 7.10
N GLY A 41 -7.37 4.40 8.13
CA GLY A 41 -7.12 5.69 8.77
C GLY A 41 -6.45 6.72 7.86
N ALA A 42 -5.55 6.28 6.95
CA ALA A 42 -4.93 7.16 5.96
C ALA A 42 -5.95 7.66 4.93
N ARG A 43 -6.89 6.80 4.49
CA ARG A 43 -8.01 7.20 3.63
C ARG A 43 -8.86 8.30 4.26
N GLU A 44 -9.19 8.19 5.53
CA GLU A 44 -9.94 9.24 6.26
C GLU A 44 -9.23 10.60 6.19
N GLN A 45 -7.89 10.61 6.27
CA GLN A 45 -7.11 11.85 6.12
C GLN A 45 -7.17 12.42 4.71
N VAL A 46 -7.15 11.57 3.68
CA VAL A 46 -7.33 11.99 2.27
C VAL A 46 -8.71 12.60 2.08
N GLU A 47 -9.75 11.95 2.58
CA GLU A 47 -11.12 12.41 2.50
C GLU A 47 -11.34 13.74 3.24
N ALA A 48 -10.72 13.89 4.41
CA ALA A 48 -10.76 15.15 5.16
C ALA A 48 -10.11 16.29 4.38
N GLY A 49 -8.92 16.08 3.82
CA GLY A 49 -8.23 17.08 3.01
C GLY A 49 -9.01 17.47 1.75
N ALA A 50 -9.60 16.50 1.06
CA ALA A 50 -10.44 16.75 -0.12
C ALA A 50 -11.68 17.57 0.25
N ARG A 51 -12.35 17.21 1.32
CA ARG A 51 -13.54 17.93 1.83
C ARG A 51 -13.23 19.36 2.22
N GLU A 52 -12.12 19.59 2.93
CA GLU A 52 -11.67 20.94 3.32
C GLU A 52 -11.34 21.81 2.11
N ALA A 53 -10.81 21.20 1.04
CA ALA A 53 -10.52 21.87 -0.23
C ALA A 53 -11.75 22.01 -1.15
N GLY A 54 -12.92 21.52 -0.75
CA GLY A 54 -14.13 21.54 -1.58
C GLY A 54 -14.07 20.63 -2.82
N ARG A 55 -13.24 19.55 -2.76
CA ARG A 55 -13.02 18.60 -3.86
C ARG A 55 -13.66 17.23 -3.57
N GLY A 56 -13.88 16.46 -4.62
CA GLY A 56 -14.15 15.03 -4.49
C GLY A 56 -12.90 14.28 -4.03
N THR A 57 -13.08 13.20 -3.28
CA THR A 57 -11.95 12.34 -2.85
C THR A 57 -11.25 11.76 -4.07
N PRO A 58 -9.93 11.95 -4.21
CA PRO A 58 -9.17 11.36 -5.30
C PRO A 58 -9.00 9.85 -5.09
N PRO A 59 -8.77 9.06 -6.15
CA PRO A 59 -8.53 7.62 -6.04
C PRO A 59 -7.32 7.31 -5.15
N VAL A 60 -7.49 6.25 -4.35
CA VAL A 60 -6.51 5.76 -3.38
C VAL A 60 -5.91 4.45 -3.89
N PHE A 61 -4.62 4.46 -4.18
CA PHE A 61 -3.84 3.30 -4.61
C PHE A 61 -3.01 2.78 -3.43
N GLY A 62 -2.83 1.47 -3.35
CA GLY A 62 -1.98 0.89 -2.33
C GLY A 62 -1.00 -0.14 -2.88
N TYR A 63 0.27 0.00 -2.50
CA TYR A 63 1.35 -0.91 -2.87
C TYR A 63 1.47 -2.02 -1.82
N VAL A 64 0.89 -3.17 -2.12
CA VAL A 64 0.83 -4.31 -1.20
C VAL A 64 1.89 -5.35 -1.57
N ARG A 65 2.90 -5.50 -0.71
CA ARG A 65 3.90 -6.54 -0.83
C ARG A 65 3.24 -7.89 -0.59
N THR A 66 3.41 -8.81 -1.53
CA THR A 66 2.73 -10.11 -1.48
C THR A 66 3.72 -11.23 -1.71
N ALA A 67 3.83 -12.12 -0.74
CA ALA A 67 4.60 -13.35 -0.80
C ALA A 67 3.66 -14.56 -0.71
N VAL A 68 3.90 -15.59 -1.52
CA VAL A 68 3.08 -16.80 -1.54
C VAL A 68 3.97 -18.03 -1.44
N GLY A 69 3.55 -19.02 -0.65
CA GLY A 69 4.26 -20.29 -0.45
C GLY A 69 4.85 -20.44 0.95
N PRO A 70 5.59 -21.52 1.20
CA PRO A 70 6.00 -21.93 2.56
C PRO A 70 6.94 -20.94 3.27
N ASP A 71 7.72 -20.15 2.53
CA ASP A 71 8.66 -19.16 3.02
C ASP A 71 8.11 -17.71 2.92
N ALA A 72 6.82 -17.56 2.67
CA ALA A 72 6.19 -16.26 2.44
C ALA A 72 6.39 -15.28 3.60
N ALA A 73 6.22 -15.75 4.84
CA ALA A 73 6.40 -14.92 6.04
C ALA A 73 7.85 -14.45 6.20
N GLU A 74 8.83 -15.32 5.94
CA GLU A 74 10.25 -14.97 6.00
C GLU A 74 10.61 -13.92 4.96
N ARG A 75 10.12 -14.09 3.72
CA ARG A 75 10.36 -13.10 2.64
C ARG A 75 9.76 -11.74 2.96
N LEU A 76 8.57 -11.71 3.52
CA LEU A 76 7.92 -10.46 3.92
C LEU A 76 8.67 -9.78 5.07
N ALA A 77 9.07 -10.53 6.09
CA ALA A 77 9.84 -10.01 7.23
C ALA A 77 11.21 -9.47 6.79
N LYS A 78 11.89 -10.15 5.87
CA LYS A 78 13.16 -9.69 5.30
C LYS A 78 13.03 -8.38 4.53
N GLU A 79 11.98 -8.26 3.73
CA GLU A 79 11.67 -7.02 3.00
C GLU A 79 11.36 -5.87 3.94
N GLU A 80 10.58 -6.10 5.00
CA GLU A 80 10.28 -5.10 6.01
C GLU A 80 11.53 -4.64 6.75
N SER A 81 12.38 -5.57 7.21
CA SER A 81 13.65 -5.27 7.85
C SER A 81 14.54 -4.41 6.96
N PHE A 82 14.66 -4.75 5.68
CA PHE A 82 15.43 -3.96 4.73
C PHE A 82 14.98 -2.51 4.67
N TYR A 83 13.67 -2.24 4.61
CA TYR A 83 13.15 -0.87 4.59
C TYR A 83 13.33 -0.15 5.91
N ARG A 84 13.18 -0.83 7.06
CA ARG A 84 13.46 -0.25 8.39
C ARG A 84 14.89 0.28 8.49
N ASP A 85 15.85 -0.44 7.91
CA ASP A 85 17.26 -0.08 7.95
C ASP A 85 17.65 0.97 6.91
N LEU A 86 16.88 1.11 5.84
CA LEU A 86 17.20 1.97 4.72
C LEU A 86 17.18 3.46 5.07
N HIS A 87 16.17 3.90 5.83
CA HIS A 87 16.00 5.32 6.14
C HIS A 87 15.16 5.55 7.40
N LYS A 88 15.55 6.58 8.19
CA LYS A 88 14.84 6.94 9.43
C LYS A 88 13.32 7.12 9.24
N GLY A 89 12.88 7.72 8.14
CA GLY A 89 11.46 7.93 7.86
C GLY A 89 10.66 6.63 7.73
N TYR A 90 11.26 5.58 7.17
CA TYR A 90 10.63 4.25 7.14
C TYR A 90 10.59 3.62 8.54
N ARG A 91 11.67 3.72 9.30
CA ARG A 91 11.71 3.22 10.67
C ARG A 91 10.61 3.85 11.53
N ASP A 92 10.54 5.17 11.55
CA ASP A 92 9.51 5.91 12.27
C ASP A 92 8.09 5.54 11.80
N HIS A 93 7.94 5.22 10.51
CA HIS A 93 6.66 4.77 9.94
C HIS A 93 6.30 3.36 10.45
N PHE A 94 7.21 2.41 10.34
CA PHE A 94 6.98 1.04 10.82
C PHE A 94 6.79 0.97 12.34
N ASP A 95 7.46 1.82 13.11
CA ASP A 95 7.26 1.91 14.55
C ASP A 95 5.83 2.38 14.90
N ARG A 96 5.30 3.33 14.13
CA ARG A 96 3.87 3.73 14.25
C ARG A 96 2.90 2.62 13.87
N LEU A 97 3.28 1.76 12.91
CA LEU A 97 2.46 0.60 12.51
C LEU A 97 2.54 -0.56 13.52
N GLY A 98 3.61 -0.63 14.32
CA GLY A 98 3.84 -1.71 15.28
C GLY A 98 2.77 -1.81 16.38
N GLU A 99 1.99 -0.76 16.59
CA GLU A 99 0.82 -0.73 17.47
C GLU A 99 -0.46 -1.24 16.80
N LEU A 100 -0.43 -1.46 15.49
CA LEU A 100 -1.55 -1.96 14.70
C LEU A 100 -1.38 -3.44 14.42
N GLU A 101 -2.42 -4.22 14.61
CA GLU A 101 -2.41 -5.64 14.27
C GLU A 101 -2.21 -5.85 12.77
N GLY A 102 -1.44 -6.87 12.42
CA GLY A 102 -1.19 -7.32 11.07
C GLY A 102 0.21 -7.01 10.55
N SER A 103 0.56 -7.66 9.47
CA SER A 103 1.82 -7.47 8.76
C SER A 103 1.70 -6.38 7.69
N VAL A 104 2.84 -5.77 7.36
CA VAL A 104 2.94 -4.74 6.31
C VAL A 104 3.00 -5.42 4.94
N GLY A 105 1.88 -5.96 4.51
CA GLY A 105 1.73 -6.72 3.28
C GLY A 105 1.04 -8.06 3.51
N VAL A 106 1.14 -8.95 2.54
CA VAL A 106 0.52 -10.26 2.51
C VAL A 106 1.58 -11.36 2.44
N ALA A 107 1.60 -12.24 3.44
CA ALA A 107 2.29 -13.52 3.38
C ALA A 107 1.24 -14.64 3.48
N ALA A 108 1.17 -15.50 2.50
CA ALA A 108 0.13 -16.52 2.38
C ALA A 108 0.71 -17.86 1.88
N ALA A 109 0.09 -18.97 2.27
CA ALA A 109 0.50 -20.30 1.82
C ALA A 109 0.08 -20.55 0.37
N ASP A 110 -1.10 -20.06 -0.03
CA ASP A 110 -1.74 -20.35 -1.30
C ASP A 110 -2.61 -19.19 -1.82
N ARG A 111 -3.36 -19.45 -2.90
CA ARG A 111 -4.27 -18.48 -3.54
C ARG A 111 -5.40 -18.06 -2.60
N GLU A 112 -6.05 -19.02 -1.94
CA GLU A 112 -7.23 -18.73 -1.12
C GLU A 112 -6.87 -17.80 0.04
N GLU A 113 -5.79 -18.10 0.75
CA GLU A 113 -5.27 -17.24 1.81
C GLU A 113 -4.77 -15.88 1.27
N THR A 114 -4.15 -15.87 0.08
CA THR A 114 -3.71 -14.61 -0.55
C THR A 114 -4.89 -13.69 -0.81
N GLN A 115 -5.95 -14.20 -1.41
CA GLN A 115 -7.13 -13.42 -1.72
C GLN A 115 -7.87 -12.95 -0.47
N ALA A 116 -8.02 -13.82 0.54
CA ALA A 116 -8.61 -13.45 1.82
C ALA A 116 -7.88 -12.31 2.51
N LYS A 117 -6.53 -12.32 2.47
CA LYS A 117 -5.71 -11.25 3.05
C LYS A 117 -5.71 -9.97 2.20
N LEU A 118 -5.78 -10.07 0.88
CA LEU A 118 -5.90 -8.90 0.00
C LEU A 118 -7.28 -8.24 0.15
N ALA A 119 -8.33 -9.02 0.36
CA ALA A 119 -9.69 -8.50 0.59
C ALA A 119 -9.77 -7.56 1.80
N ALA A 120 -8.88 -7.69 2.79
CA ALA A 120 -8.82 -6.75 3.91
C ALA A 120 -8.42 -5.32 3.51
N TYR A 121 -7.87 -5.13 2.33
CA TYR A 121 -7.55 -3.82 1.77
C TYR A 121 -8.68 -3.23 0.89
N GLU A 122 -9.72 -4.02 0.61
CA GLU A 122 -10.91 -3.53 -0.10
C GLU A 122 -11.66 -2.50 0.76
N GLY A 123 -12.15 -1.45 0.13
CA GLY A 123 -12.74 -0.32 0.82
C GLY A 123 -11.73 0.77 1.20
N PRO A 124 -10.66 0.48 1.98
CA PRO A 124 -9.56 1.44 2.16
C PRO A 124 -8.85 1.85 0.88
N LEU A 125 -8.72 0.96 -0.09
CA LEU A 125 -8.07 1.22 -1.38
C LEU A 125 -9.06 1.07 -2.53
N ASP A 126 -8.99 1.97 -3.50
CA ASP A 126 -9.72 1.85 -4.77
C ASP A 126 -8.97 0.95 -5.76
N THR A 127 -7.65 0.82 -5.58
CA THR A 127 -6.81 -0.08 -6.39
C THR A 127 -5.68 -0.66 -5.55
N ILE A 128 -5.60 -1.98 -5.54
CA ILE A 128 -4.47 -2.72 -4.95
C ILE A 128 -3.41 -2.94 -6.03
N VAL A 129 -2.22 -2.41 -5.80
CA VAL A 129 -1.05 -2.66 -6.65
C VAL A 129 -0.21 -3.75 -5.99
N VAL A 130 -0.30 -4.96 -6.48
CA VAL A 130 0.42 -6.11 -5.94
C VAL A 130 1.89 -6.07 -6.36
N ARG A 131 2.79 -6.08 -5.36
CA ARG A 131 4.20 -6.34 -5.59
C ARG A 131 4.57 -7.74 -5.11
N GLY A 132 4.87 -8.62 -6.07
CA GLY A 132 5.31 -9.97 -5.75
C GLY A 132 6.68 -9.99 -5.08
N LEU A 133 6.77 -10.62 -3.91
CA LEU A 133 8.01 -10.98 -3.25
C LEU A 133 8.35 -12.43 -3.60
N ALA A 134 9.01 -12.61 -4.72
CA ALA A 134 9.41 -13.91 -5.25
C ALA A 134 10.85 -13.89 -5.73
N SER A 135 11.43 -15.06 -5.99
CA SER A 135 12.69 -15.14 -6.73
C SER A 135 12.53 -14.50 -8.11
N ALA A 136 13.61 -13.98 -8.67
CA ALA A 136 13.60 -13.29 -9.97
C ALA A 136 13.46 -14.28 -11.17
N THR A 137 12.48 -15.19 -11.09
CA THR A 137 12.10 -16.07 -12.17
C THR A 137 10.67 -15.81 -12.63
N VAL A 138 10.39 -16.07 -13.90
CA VAL A 138 9.05 -15.88 -14.48
C VAL A 138 8.03 -16.77 -13.77
N GLU A 139 8.37 -18.00 -13.46
CA GLU A 139 7.51 -18.97 -12.80
C GLU A 139 7.10 -18.49 -11.41
N ALA A 140 8.06 -18.00 -10.62
CA ALA A 140 7.80 -17.53 -9.27
C ALA A 140 6.95 -16.25 -9.26
N MET A 141 7.20 -15.33 -10.18
CA MET A 141 6.40 -14.11 -10.34
C MET A 141 5.00 -14.43 -10.86
N THR A 142 4.87 -15.38 -11.80
CA THR A 142 3.57 -15.84 -12.31
C THR A 142 2.74 -16.49 -11.20
N ALA A 143 3.36 -17.28 -10.31
CA ALA A 143 2.67 -17.88 -9.18
C ALA A 143 2.06 -16.83 -8.24
N VAL A 144 2.80 -15.77 -7.92
CA VAL A 144 2.28 -14.65 -7.11
C VAL A 144 1.15 -13.92 -7.84
N ALA A 145 1.33 -13.63 -9.12
CA ALA A 145 0.30 -12.96 -9.92
C ALA A 145 -0.98 -13.80 -10.01
N ALA A 146 -0.87 -15.11 -10.23
CA ALA A 146 -2.00 -16.03 -10.27
C ALA A 146 -2.71 -16.15 -8.91
N ALA A 147 -1.96 -16.13 -7.81
CA ALA A 147 -2.55 -16.16 -6.46
C ALA A 147 -3.28 -14.87 -6.11
N ALA A 148 -2.77 -13.72 -6.54
CA ALA A 148 -3.34 -12.41 -6.26
C ALA A 148 -4.48 -12.02 -7.24
N ALA A 149 -4.55 -12.64 -8.41
CA ALA A 149 -5.61 -12.34 -9.39
C ALA A 149 -7.00 -12.68 -8.86
N PRO A 150 -8.01 -11.83 -9.06
CA PRO A 150 -9.40 -12.05 -8.65
C PRO A 150 -10.05 -13.27 -9.34
#